data_0b4aa4fbc05b81f334410ee5ece73357
#
_entry.id   0b4aa4fbc05b81f334410ee5ece73357
#
_cell.length_a   1.000
_cell.length_b   1.000
_cell.length_c   1.000
_cell.angle_alpha   90.00
_cell.angle_beta   90.00
_cell.angle_gamma   90.00
#
_symmetry.space_group_name_H-M   'P 1'
#
loop_
_entity.id
_entity.type
_entity.pdbx_description
1 polymer ?
#
loop_
_entity_poly.entity_id
_entity_poly.type
_entity_poly.pdbx_seq_one_letter_code
_entity_poly.pdbx_strand_id
1 'polypeptide(L)'
;MHTDDAPGPRHSLVRLLIHAVRRNPAAVAVVDGGVARTYGELDRLSAEIAGGLAARGLGPDDVVAVHGERSWERCAAVLGAWRAGLGVVCVDPGMPAPRAARIARLCALLVRPDHTAPTGLGPAEVAFGELRGAPLEELREGTVGYVIPTSGSTGEPKSVAVPPSVLAALGDWHVRHWAHDRPPHTLQAASIGFDVGYEEIVTTWLAGAALVVVSDEERQDPFALIDLIREQRVARLFLPVVGLHALATAAVFEPDAMPDLREIAVAGERLVVNSEVREFCAAAGVALVNEYGPSETHVVTQYRLDPREAASWPEHPPIGGAVAGAELLREADGVLRPFAAGEEAELVVGGGSVGLGYLGDPELTAARFRTLPHRDGTPRRTYATGDVVRFDGADFHFVARADDQLKVSGYRVEPGEVEAVLGAVPGVRRAVVVAVEVAGSRRLAAVWTRTGADGPGPVELAAACAAHLPAYMVPRHFRPVEDLPVTANGKVDRAALRALFAPARTAV
;
A
#
# COMPACT_ATOMS: atom_id res chain seq x y z
N MET A 1 -15.49 -26.22 -3.14
CA MET A 1 -14.54 -27.24 -2.67
C MET A 1 -13.48 -27.38 -3.74
N HIS A 2 -12.55 -26.41 -3.82
CA HIS A 2 -11.35 -26.48 -4.63
C HIS A 2 -10.18 -26.26 -3.68
N THR A 3 -9.57 -27.38 -3.29
CA THR A 3 -8.24 -27.40 -2.67
C THR A 3 -7.27 -27.26 -3.83
N ASP A 4 -7.06 -26.03 -4.29
CA ASP A 4 -6.01 -25.77 -5.26
C ASP A 4 -4.71 -25.45 -4.54
N ASP A 5 -3.70 -26.21 -4.92
CA ASP A 5 -2.32 -26.17 -4.49
C ASP A 5 -1.85 -24.74 -4.23
N ALA A 6 -1.66 -24.42 -2.96
CA ALA A 6 -0.84 -23.27 -2.60
C ALA A 6 0.51 -23.48 -3.33
N PRO A 7 1.03 -22.50 -4.06
CA PRO A 7 2.35 -22.63 -4.65
C PRO A 7 3.32 -22.89 -3.49
N GLY A 8 3.79 -24.11 -3.41
CA GLY A 8 4.85 -24.47 -2.48
C GLY A 8 6.07 -23.58 -2.75
N PRO A 9 7.12 -23.59 -1.93
CA PRO A 9 8.29 -22.71 -1.96
C PRO A 9 9.15 -22.78 -3.25
N ARG A 10 8.55 -23.09 -4.38
CA ARG A 10 9.24 -23.40 -5.65
C ARG A 10 9.15 -22.30 -6.72
N HIS A 11 8.44 -21.19 -6.49
CA HIS A 11 8.30 -20.14 -7.50
C HIS A 11 9.03 -18.87 -7.02
N SER A 12 10.29 -18.76 -7.43
CA SER A 12 11.03 -17.52 -7.28
C SER A 12 10.38 -16.40 -8.08
N LEU A 13 10.05 -15.28 -7.41
CA LEU A 13 9.49 -14.09 -8.07
C LEU A 13 10.35 -13.66 -9.26
N VAL A 14 11.67 -13.56 -9.08
CA VAL A 14 12.58 -13.10 -10.12
C VAL A 14 12.60 -14.06 -11.31
N ARG A 15 12.56 -15.37 -11.09
CA ARG A 15 12.49 -16.36 -12.18
C ARG A 15 11.18 -16.26 -12.96
N LEU A 16 10.05 -16.11 -12.27
CA LEU A 16 8.75 -15.91 -12.91
C LEU A 16 8.75 -14.63 -13.76
N LEU A 17 9.21 -13.51 -13.22
CA LEU A 17 9.29 -12.24 -13.92
C LEU A 17 10.22 -12.32 -15.14
N ILE A 18 11.43 -12.86 -15.00
CA ILE A 18 12.37 -12.99 -16.13
C ILE A 18 11.84 -13.94 -17.19
N HIS A 19 11.16 -15.02 -16.80
CA HIS A 19 10.49 -15.89 -17.76
C HIS A 19 9.39 -15.12 -18.54
N ALA A 20 8.55 -14.36 -17.86
CA ALA A 20 7.50 -13.55 -18.49
C ALA A 20 8.07 -12.47 -19.40
N VAL A 21 9.09 -11.76 -18.96
CA VAL A 21 9.81 -10.71 -19.70
C VAL A 21 10.42 -11.28 -21.01
N ARG A 22 11.01 -12.46 -20.96
CA ARG A 22 11.67 -13.11 -22.12
C ARG A 22 10.70 -13.81 -23.07
N ARG A 23 9.45 -14.02 -22.68
CA ARG A 23 8.44 -14.71 -23.50
C ARG A 23 8.10 -13.93 -24.79
N ASN A 24 8.02 -12.60 -24.71
CA ASN A 24 7.77 -11.73 -25.85
C ASN A 24 8.60 -10.44 -25.76
N PRO A 25 9.91 -10.45 -26.08
CA PRO A 25 10.80 -9.34 -25.88
C PRO A 25 10.46 -8.09 -26.70
N ALA A 26 9.68 -8.25 -27.78
CA ALA A 26 9.26 -7.13 -28.63
C ALA A 26 7.98 -6.43 -28.10
N ALA A 27 7.26 -7.04 -27.18
CA ALA A 27 6.06 -6.41 -26.60
C ALA A 27 6.46 -5.25 -25.70
N VAL A 28 5.55 -4.29 -25.54
CA VAL A 28 5.73 -3.12 -24.67
C VAL A 28 5.62 -3.57 -23.21
N ALA A 29 6.62 -3.23 -22.41
CA ALA A 29 6.68 -3.49 -20.97
C ALA A 29 6.28 -2.28 -20.13
N VAL A 30 6.69 -1.08 -20.58
CA VAL A 30 6.42 0.19 -19.87
C VAL A 30 6.14 1.27 -20.90
N VAL A 31 5.16 2.13 -20.61
CA VAL A 31 4.94 3.40 -21.31
C VAL A 31 5.20 4.52 -20.30
N ASP A 32 6.13 5.41 -20.61
CA ASP A 32 6.52 6.51 -19.73
C ASP A 32 6.63 7.83 -20.53
N GLY A 33 5.85 8.84 -20.18
CA GLY A 33 5.77 10.10 -20.92
C GLY A 33 5.46 9.92 -22.41
N GLY A 34 4.62 8.93 -22.76
CA GLY A 34 4.29 8.55 -24.14
C GLY A 34 5.38 7.74 -24.86
N VAL A 35 6.50 7.43 -24.23
CA VAL A 35 7.58 6.61 -24.79
C VAL A 35 7.39 5.15 -24.40
N ALA A 36 7.18 4.28 -25.39
CA ALA A 36 7.09 2.86 -25.18
C ALA A 36 8.48 2.21 -25.04
N ARG A 37 8.62 1.35 -24.04
CA ARG A 37 9.80 0.53 -23.78
C ARG A 37 9.43 -0.94 -23.82
N THR A 38 10.22 -1.73 -24.52
CA THR A 38 9.96 -3.14 -24.72
C THR A 38 10.44 -4.00 -23.55
N TYR A 39 9.91 -5.23 -23.44
CA TYR A 39 10.39 -6.24 -22.52
C TYR A 39 11.88 -6.59 -22.73
N GLY A 40 12.35 -6.58 -23.99
CA GLY A 40 13.78 -6.79 -24.30
C GLY A 40 14.68 -5.68 -23.76
N GLU A 41 14.21 -4.42 -23.83
CA GLU A 41 14.93 -3.29 -23.20
C GLU A 41 14.93 -3.41 -21.68
N LEU A 42 13.81 -3.84 -21.08
CA LEU A 42 13.69 -4.04 -19.65
C LEU A 42 14.62 -5.19 -19.17
N ASP A 43 14.67 -6.31 -19.89
CA ASP A 43 15.57 -7.43 -19.56
C ASP A 43 17.04 -6.98 -19.56
N ARG A 44 17.45 -6.32 -20.65
CA ARG A 44 18.82 -5.82 -20.80
C ARG A 44 19.18 -4.81 -19.69
N LEU A 45 18.37 -3.78 -19.50
CA LEU A 45 18.66 -2.72 -18.55
C LEU A 45 18.67 -3.24 -17.10
N SER A 46 17.72 -4.09 -16.73
CA SER A 46 17.69 -4.69 -15.39
C SER A 46 18.87 -5.64 -15.14
N ALA A 47 19.38 -6.33 -16.18
CA ALA A 47 20.58 -7.15 -16.06
C ALA A 47 21.85 -6.30 -15.85
N GLU A 48 21.99 -5.17 -16.57
CA GLU A 48 23.08 -4.22 -16.41
C GLU A 48 23.08 -3.61 -14.99
N ILE A 49 21.90 -3.23 -14.48
CA ILE A 49 21.74 -2.70 -13.12
C ILE A 49 22.13 -3.76 -12.09
N ALA A 50 21.62 -4.99 -12.23
CA ALA A 50 21.95 -6.09 -11.34
C ALA A 50 23.47 -6.34 -11.28
N GLY A 51 24.14 -6.29 -12.42
CA GLY A 51 25.59 -6.40 -12.51
C GLY A 51 26.32 -5.26 -11.82
N GLY A 52 25.85 -4.04 -11.99
CA GLY A 52 26.40 -2.86 -11.32
C GLY A 52 26.21 -2.87 -9.80
N LEU A 53 25.09 -3.38 -9.30
CA LEU A 53 24.85 -3.59 -7.87
C LEU A 53 25.79 -4.67 -7.30
N ALA A 54 25.90 -5.81 -7.99
CA ALA A 54 26.80 -6.90 -7.61
C ALA A 54 28.27 -6.46 -7.60
N ALA A 55 28.71 -5.65 -8.57
CA ALA A 55 30.07 -5.12 -8.63
C ALA A 55 30.41 -4.18 -7.47
N ARG A 56 29.41 -3.63 -6.78
CA ARG A 56 29.57 -2.85 -5.54
C ARG A 56 29.61 -3.71 -4.28
N GLY A 57 29.64 -5.03 -4.42
CA GLY A 57 29.69 -5.96 -3.31
C GLY A 57 28.34 -6.23 -2.65
N LEU A 58 27.23 -5.74 -3.23
CA LEU A 58 25.89 -6.02 -2.72
C LEU A 58 25.49 -7.46 -3.05
N GLY A 59 24.83 -8.11 -2.10
CA GLY A 59 24.42 -9.52 -2.21
C GLY A 59 23.03 -9.78 -1.67
N PRO A 60 22.56 -11.03 -1.76
CA PRO A 60 21.29 -11.43 -1.19
C PRO A 60 21.14 -10.94 0.24
N ASP A 61 19.93 -10.47 0.55
CA ASP A 61 19.52 -9.90 1.84
C ASP A 61 19.93 -8.44 2.13
N ASP A 62 20.79 -7.82 1.30
CA ASP A 62 20.91 -6.37 1.33
C ASP A 62 19.62 -5.71 0.80
N VAL A 63 19.34 -4.50 1.29
CA VAL A 63 18.21 -3.68 0.84
C VAL A 63 18.76 -2.43 0.15
N VAL A 64 18.19 -2.09 -1.01
CA VAL A 64 18.49 -0.85 -1.72
C VAL A 64 17.30 0.09 -1.67
N ALA A 65 17.57 1.37 -1.41
CA ALA A 65 16.58 2.43 -1.54
C ALA A 65 16.58 2.94 -2.99
N VAL A 66 15.42 3.05 -3.61
CA VAL A 66 15.24 3.69 -4.92
C VAL A 66 14.46 4.98 -4.71
N HIS A 67 15.16 6.11 -4.81
CA HIS A 67 14.62 7.45 -4.67
C HIS A 67 14.23 8.02 -6.04
N GLY A 68 13.14 8.76 -6.12
CA GLY A 68 12.70 9.43 -7.33
C GLY A 68 11.21 9.26 -7.61
N GLU A 69 10.73 9.92 -8.65
CA GLU A 69 9.36 9.82 -9.14
C GLU A 69 9.13 8.47 -9.85
N ARG A 70 7.88 8.15 -10.15
CA ARG A 70 7.55 7.00 -11.03
C ARG A 70 8.22 7.21 -12.38
N SER A 71 8.92 6.22 -12.87
CA SER A 71 9.60 6.27 -14.17
C SER A 71 9.99 4.87 -14.65
N TRP A 72 10.30 4.79 -15.93
CA TRP A 72 10.90 3.62 -16.55
C TRP A 72 12.17 3.14 -15.82
N GLU A 73 13.07 4.09 -15.50
CA GLU A 73 14.33 3.81 -14.84
C GLU A 73 14.09 3.20 -13.45
N ARG A 74 13.11 3.73 -12.71
CA ARG A 74 12.73 3.20 -11.41
C ARG A 74 12.20 1.77 -11.50
N CYS A 75 11.36 1.49 -12.48
CA CYS A 75 10.87 0.13 -12.75
C CYS A 75 12.02 -0.83 -13.06
N ALA A 76 12.98 -0.40 -13.89
CA ALA A 76 14.16 -1.18 -14.22
C ALA A 76 15.10 -1.38 -13.03
N ALA A 77 15.23 -0.38 -12.14
CA ALA A 77 16.01 -0.48 -10.91
C ALA A 77 15.40 -1.50 -9.93
N VAL A 78 14.07 -1.52 -9.78
CA VAL A 78 13.36 -2.51 -8.95
C VAL A 78 13.61 -3.93 -9.48
N LEU A 79 13.44 -4.17 -10.78
CA LEU A 79 13.69 -5.49 -11.37
C LEU A 79 15.19 -5.86 -11.30
N GLY A 80 16.09 -4.90 -11.49
CA GLY A 80 17.54 -5.11 -11.39
C GLY A 80 17.98 -5.51 -9.99
N ALA A 81 17.41 -4.86 -8.96
CA ALA A 81 17.63 -5.23 -7.57
C ALA A 81 17.15 -6.67 -7.29
N TRP A 82 15.94 -7.02 -7.71
CA TRP A 82 15.44 -8.40 -7.57
C TRP A 82 16.29 -9.44 -8.31
N ARG A 83 16.84 -9.11 -9.49
CA ARG A 83 17.78 -9.99 -10.21
C ARG A 83 19.06 -10.24 -9.42
N ALA A 84 19.52 -9.26 -8.66
CA ALA A 84 20.70 -9.38 -7.79
C ALA A 84 20.37 -10.02 -6.43
N GLY A 85 19.12 -10.38 -6.17
CA GLY A 85 18.67 -10.97 -4.90
C GLY A 85 18.48 -9.93 -3.79
N LEU A 86 18.36 -8.65 -4.12
CA LEU A 86 18.25 -7.57 -3.15
C LEU A 86 16.79 -7.24 -2.83
N GLY A 87 16.54 -6.83 -1.58
CA GLY A 87 15.31 -6.17 -1.20
C GLY A 87 15.26 -4.73 -1.71
N VAL A 88 14.05 -4.21 -1.94
CA VAL A 88 13.83 -2.85 -2.45
C VAL A 88 12.95 -2.05 -1.50
N VAL A 89 13.33 -0.81 -1.21
CA VAL A 89 12.43 0.20 -0.66
C VAL A 89 12.39 1.39 -1.58
N CYS A 90 11.19 1.81 -1.96
CA CYS A 90 11.04 3.01 -2.77
C CYS A 90 10.77 4.21 -1.88
N VAL A 91 11.58 5.27 -2.06
CA VAL A 91 11.49 6.52 -1.30
C VAL A 91 10.90 7.60 -2.22
N ASP A 92 9.72 8.07 -1.85
CA ASP A 92 9.03 9.12 -2.58
C ASP A 92 9.73 10.48 -2.39
N PRO A 93 9.97 11.28 -3.43
CA PRO A 93 10.57 12.61 -3.33
C PRO A 93 9.79 13.58 -2.44
N GLY A 94 8.47 13.43 -2.36
CA GLY A 94 7.61 14.22 -1.48
C GLY A 94 7.68 13.85 0.00
N MET A 95 8.45 12.82 0.36
CA MET A 95 8.64 12.42 1.75
C MET A 95 9.55 13.42 2.47
N PRO A 96 9.19 13.87 3.71
CA PRO A 96 10.06 14.74 4.51
C PRO A 96 11.46 14.14 4.69
N ALA A 97 12.50 14.98 4.51
CA ALA A 97 13.89 14.55 4.53
C ALA A 97 14.30 13.76 5.80
N PRO A 98 13.86 14.11 7.04
CA PRO A 98 14.17 13.31 8.22
C PRO A 98 13.63 11.88 8.15
N ARG A 99 12.41 11.70 7.60
CA ARG A 99 11.77 10.39 7.41
C ARG A 99 12.47 9.59 6.32
N ALA A 100 12.75 10.21 5.18
CA ALA A 100 13.46 9.60 4.06
C ALA A 100 14.88 9.14 4.48
N ALA A 101 15.62 9.98 5.22
CA ALA A 101 16.94 9.65 5.73
C ALA A 101 16.92 8.47 6.72
N ARG A 102 15.86 8.34 7.52
CA ARG A 102 15.70 7.22 8.43
C ARG A 102 15.53 5.90 7.69
N ILE A 103 14.71 5.90 6.63
CA ILE A 103 14.50 4.71 5.78
C ILE A 103 15.79 4.36 5.05
N ALA A 104 16.44 5.35 4.45
CA ALA A 104 17.67 5.14 3.69
C ALA A 104 18.81 4.57 4.54
N ARG A 105 18.89 4.90 5.83
CA ARG A 105 19.89 4.33 6.77
C ARG A 105 19.73 2.84 7.02
N LEU A 106 18.57 2.26 6.73
CA LEU A 106 18.35 0.80 6.80
C LEU A 106 18.82 0.09 5.52
N CYS A 107 19.25 0.84 4.50
CA CYS A 107 19.62 0.32 3.20
C CYS A 107 21.14 0.37 2.99
N ALA A 108 21.66 -0.57 2.21
CA ALA A 108 23.07 -0.61 1.86
C ALA A 108 23.45 0.46 0.84
N LEU A 109 22.51 0.88 -0.02
CA LEU A 109 22.71 1.85 -1.08
C LEU A 109 21.43 2.63 -1.35
N LEU A 110 21.56 3.91 -1.72
CA LEU A 110 20.47 4.72 -2.27
C LEU A 110 20.73 5.00 -3.76
N VAL A 111 19.78 4.64 -4.58
CA VAL A 111 19.78 4.90 -6.03
C VAL A 111 18.92 6.13 -6.30
N ARG A 112 19.44 7.11 -7.02
CA ARG A 112 18.75 8.35 -7.38
C ARG A 112 18.72 8.59 -8.89
N PRO A 113 17.79 9.40 -9.43
CA PRO A 113 17.80 9.80 -10.83
C PRO A 113 19.07 10.52 -11.23
N ASP A 114 19.50 10.38 -12.50
CA ASP A 114 20.73 10.96 -13.03
C ASP A 114 20.76 12.50 -12.96
N HIS A 115 19.61 13.13 -13.13
CA HIS A 115 19.47 14.58 -13.16
C HIS A 115 19.35 15.23 -11.77
N THR A 116 19.37 14.43 -10.68
CA THR A 116 19.28 14.95 -9.31
C THR A 116 20.65 15.03 -8.65
N ALA A 117 20.86 16.06 -7.83
CA ALA A 117 22.01 16.13 -6.95
C ALA A 117 21.97 15.04 -5.86
N PRO A 118 23.10 14.68 -5.22
CA PRO A 118 23.10 13.82 -4.05
C PRO A 118 22.14 14.34 -2.98
N THR A 119 21.35 13.45 -2.42
CA THR A 119 20.28 13.81 -1.48
C THR A 119 20.78 13.97 -0.04
N GLY A 120 21.92 13.35 0.29
CA GLY A 120 22.44 13.28 1.65
C GLY A 120 21.62 12.41 2.60
N LEU A 121 20.70 11.63 2.07
CA LEU A 121 19.78 10.80 2.86
C LEU A 121 20.39 9.46 3.30
N GLY A 122 21.27 8.89 2.47
CA GLY A 122 21.80 7.54 2.67
C GLY A 122 23.28 7.50 3.05
N PRO A 123 23.76 6.33 3.50
CA PRO A 123 25.18 6.10 3.76
C PRO A 123 26.03 6.13 2.49
N ALA A 124 25.48 5.68 1.37
CA ALA A 124 26.09 5.73 0.04
C ALA A 124 24.98 6.01 -0.99
N GLU A 125 25.28 6.86 -1.96
CA GLU A 125 24.37 7.24 -3.03
C GLU A 125 25.00 7.02 -4.39
N VAL A 126 24.21 6.62 -5.36
CA VAL A 126 24.64 6.42 -6.74
C VAL A 126 23.55 6.93 -7.68
N ALA A 127 23.96 7.58 -8.78
CA ALA A 127 23.04 7.93 -9.85
C ALA A 127 22.69 6.67 -10.66
N PHE A 128 21.49 6.64 -11.22
CA PHE A 128 20.98 5.50 -11.96
C PHE A 128 21.90 5.06 -13.11
N GLY A 129 22.42 6.01 -13.88
CA GLY A 129 23.36 5.73 -14.99
C GLY A 129 24.69 5.12 -14.55
N GLU A 130 25.12 5.41 -13.32
CA GLU A 130 26.35 4.87 -12.73
C GLU A 130 26.20 3.41 -12.25
N LEU A 131 24.96 2.92 -12.16
CA LEU A 131 24.68 1.52 -11.79
C LEU A 131 24.99 0.53 -12.91
N ARG A 132 25.07 1.00 -14.16
CA ARG A 132 25.26 0.11 -15.29
C ARG A 132 26.62 -0.60 -15.21
N GLY A 133 26.59 -1.92 -15.24
CA GLY A 133 27.76 -2.80 -15.22
C GLY A 133 27.65 -3.90 -16.26
N ALA A 134 28.58 -4.85 -16.22
CA ALA A 134 28.45 -6.08 -17.00
C ALA A 134 27.15 -6.80 -16.60
N PRO A 135 26.30 -7.24 -17.56
CA PRO A 135 25.03 -7.85 -17.23
C PRO A 135 25.19 -9.05 -16.28
N LEU A 136 24.34 -9.14 -15.25
CA LEU A 136 24.27 -10.29 -14.36
C LEU A 136 23.40 -11.35 -15.03
N GLU A 137 24.03 -12.43 -15.50
CA GLU A 137 23.35 -13.54 -16.18
C GLU A 137 22.69 -14.51 -15.17
N GLU A 138 23.33 -14.74 -14.05
CA GLU A 138 22.84 -15.63 -13.00
C GLU A 138 21.91 -14.88 -12.05
N LEU A 139 20.66 -15.35 -11.94
CA LEU A 139 19.67 -14.77 -11.02
C LEU A 139 19.99 -15.20 -9.58
N ARG A 140 20.01 -14.24 -8.68
CA ARG A 140 20.22 -14.49 -7.24
C ARG A 140 18.89 -14.46 -6.50
N GLU A 141 18.76 -15.29 -5.49
CA GLU A 141 17.57 -15.35 -4.63
C GLU A 141 17.88 -14.64 -3.32
N GLY A 142 17.00 -13.72 -2.93
CA GLY A 142 17.05 -13.02 -1.65
C GLY A 142 15.85 -13.36 -0.79
N THR A 143 15.93 -13.09 0.51
CA THR A 143 14.83 -13.29 1.45
C THR A 143 13.86 -12.12 1.45
N VAL A 144 14.35 -10.89 1.24
CA VAL A 144 13.54 -9.67 1.21
C VAL A 144 13.18 -9.33 -0.22
N GLY A 145 11.89 -9.21 -0.51
CA GLY A 145 11.37 -8.72 -1.80
C GLY A 145 11.27 -7.19 -1.81
N TYR A 146 10.55 -6.66 -0.83
CA TYR A 146 10.41 -5.22 -0.69
C TYR A 146 10.24 -4.82 0.78
N VAL A 147 10.40 -3.53 1.04
CA VAL A 147 10.19 -2.94 2.36
C VAL A 147 9.22 -1.77 2.24
N ILE A 148 8.19 -1.75 3.09
CA ILE A 148 7.22 -0.65 3.17
C ILE A 148 7.38 0.10 4.48
N PRO A 149 7.68 1.40 4.42
CA PRO A 149 7.64 2.26 5.60
C PRO A 149 6.19 2.56 6.00
N THR A 150 5.81 2.12 7.20
CA THR A 150 4.48 2.41 7.76
C THR A 150 4.58 3.29 8.99
N SER A 151 3.48 3.94 9.36
CA SER A 151 3.39 4.67 10.63
C SER A 151 3.58 3.73 11.83
N GLY A 152 4.17 4.22 12.90
CA GLY A 152 4.45 3.47 14.11
C GLY A 152 3.69 3.96 15.33
N SER A 153 3.16 3.03 16.13
CA SER A 153 2.42 3.34 17.37
C SER A 153 3.27 3.96 18.46
N THR A 154 4.60 3.81 18.39
CA THR A 154 5.58 4.39 19.32
C THR A 154 6.05 5.81 18.95
N GLY A 155 5.48 6.40 17.88
CA GLY A 155 5.90 7.70 17.35
C GLY A 155 7.00 7.64 16.30
N GLU A 156 7.50 6.43 15.99
CA GLU A 156 8.55 6.21 15.02
C GLU A 156 8.08 5.30 13.89
N PRO A 157 8.38 5.60 12.61
CA PRO A 157 7.96 4.77 11.48
C PRO A 157 8.59 3.37 11.56
N LYS A 158 7.79 2.37 11.18
CA LYS A 158 8.20 0.96 11.04
C LYS A 158 8.52 0.67 9.58
N SER A 159 9.45 -0.24 9.32
CA SER A 159 9.80 -0.70 7.97
C SER A 159 9.44 -2.17 7.82
N VAL A 160 8.29 -2.44 7.22
CA VAL A 160 7.77 -3.82 7.03
C VAL A 160 8.53 -4.49 5.90
N ALA A 161 9.23 -5.58 6.20
CA ALA A 161 9.92 -6.41 5.21
C ALA A 161 9.01 -7.56 4.75
N VAL A 162 8.85 -7.73 3.45
CA VAL A 162 7.99 -8.75 2.83
C VAL A 162 8.82 -9.63 1.89
N PRO A 163 8.66 -10.97 1.94
CA PRO A 163 9.42 -11.86 1.09
C PRO A 163 8.92 -11.83 -0.37
N PRO A 164 9.77 -12.13 -1.36
CA PRO A 164 9.39 -12.17 -2.77
C PRO A 164 8.25 -13.15 -3.08
N SER A 165 8.11 -14.20 -2.27
CA SER A 165 7.09 -15.24 -2.44
C SER A 165 5.66 -14.69 -2.32
N VAL A 166 5.45 -13.64 -1.52
CA VAL A 166 4.14 -12.99 -1.38
C VAL A 166 3.71 -12.36 -2.71
N LEU A 167 4.60 -11.58 -3.34
CA LEU A 167 4.33 -11.00 -4.66
C LEU A 167 4.21 -12.06 -5.75
N ALA A 168 4.99 -13.14 -5.68
CA ALA A 168 4.89 -14.24 -6.65
C ALA A 168 3.53 -14.94 -6.58
N ALA A 169 3.05 -15.23 -5.37
CA ALA A 169 1.75 -15.85 -5.16
C ALA A 169 0.59 -14.93 -5.59
N LEU A 170 0.66 -13.65 -5.22
CA LEU A 170 -0.36 -12.66 -5.58
C LEU A 170 -0.39 -12.40 -7.09
N GLY A 171 0.79 -12.28 -7.72
CA GLY A 171 0.88 -12.09 -9.17
C GLY A 171 0.32 -13.29 -9.94
N ASP A 172 0.61 -14.51 -9.51
CA ASP A 172 0.04 -15.73 -10.10
C ASP A 172 -1.49 -15.80 -9.88
N TRP A 173 -1.98 -15.36 -8.71
CA TRP A 173 -3.41 -15.24 -8.43
C TRP A 173 -4.08 -14.30 -9.42
N HIS A 174 -3.58 -13.08 -9.62
CA HIS A 174 -4.14 -12.12 -10.56
C HIS A 174 -4.14 -12.62 -12.01
N VAL A 175 -3.03 -13.24 -12.45
CA VAL A 175 -2.95 -13.81 -13.82
C VAL A 175 -4.01 -14.89 -14.03
N ARG A 176 -4.23 -15.78 -13.05
CA ARG A 176 -5.24 -16.84 -13.15
C ARG A 176 -6.68 -16.36 -13.07
N HIS A 177 -6.92 -15.25 -12.37
CA HIS A 177 -8.28 -14.70 -12.17
C HIS A 177 -8.61 -13.54 -13.13
N TRP A 178 -7.68 -13.16 -14.00
CA TRP A 178 -7.98 -12.21 -15.07
C TRP A 178 -8.95 -12.84 -16.08
N ALA A 179 -10.17 -12.30 -16.16
CA ALA A 179 -11.28 -12.91 -16.88
C ALA A 179 -11.41 -12.46 -18.36
N HIS A 180 -10.37 -11.85 -18.94
CA HIS A 180 -10.42 -11.28 -20.28
C HIS A 180 -9.30 -11.82 -21.18
N ASP A 181 -9.55 -11.87 -22.50
CA ASP A 181 -8.63 -12.46 -23.48
C ASP A 181 -7.33 -11.67 -23.67
N ARG A 182 -7.36 -10.36 -23.44
CA ARG A 182 -6.18 -9.50 -23.58
C ARG A 182 -5.52 -9.27 -22.23
N PRO A 183 -4.17 -9.31 -22.17
CA PRO A 183 -3.46 -8.93 -20.96
C PRO A 183 -3.81 -7.51 -20.49
N PRO A 184 -3.92 -7.26 -19.17
CA PRO A 184 -4.34 -5.96 -18.66
C PRO A 184 -3.21 -4.93 -18.71
N HIS A 185 -3.22 -4.01 -19.66
CA HIS A 185 -2.43 -2.80 -19.53
C HIS A 185 -2.85 -2.11 -18.24
N THR A 186 -1.91 -1.89 -17.33
CA THR A 186 -2.19 -1.40 -15.98
C THR A 186 -1.58 -0.02 -15.81
N LEU A 187 -2.32 0.90 -15.22
CA LEU A 187 -1.80 2.20 -14.84
C LEU A 187 -1.01 2.08 -13.54
N GLN A 188 0.19 2.66 -13.49
CA GLN A 188 0.98 2.78 -12.27
C GLN A 188 0.52 4.02 -11.48
N ALA A 189 -0.66 3.93 -10.85
CA ALA A 189 -1.29 5.02 -10.13
C ALA A 189 -0.92 5.04 -8.64
N ALA A 190 -0.68 3.88 -8.03
CA ALA A 190 -0.28 3.82 -6.63
C ALA A 190 1.10 4.45 -6.41
N SER A 191 1.27 5.13 -5.26
CA SER A 191 2.63 5.49 -4.84
C SER A 191 3.40 4.21 -4.54
N ILE A 192 4.57 4.05 -5.17
CA ILE A 192 5.41 2.86 -4.97
C ILE A 192 6.02 2.78 -3.55
N GLY A 193 5.78 3.77 -2.71
CA GLY A 193 5.98 3.70 -1.27
C GLY A 193 4.96 2.83 -0.54
N PHE A 194 3.96 2.28 -1.27
CA PHE A 194 2.96 1.33 -0.79
C PHE A 194 3.12 -0.01 -1.49
N ASP A 195 2.65 -1.07 -0.84
CA ASP A 195 2.65 -2.45 -1.33
C ASP A 195 1.92 -2.60 -2.68
N VAL A 196 0.79 -1.93 -2.87
CA VAL A 196 0.03 -1.89 -4.13
C VAL A 196 0.89 -1.44 -5.33
N GLY A 197 1.87 -0.53 -5.14
CA GLY A 197 2.77 -0.14 -6.23
C GLY A 197 3.65 -1.28 -6.76
N TYR A 198 4.05 -2.21 -5.89
CA TYR A 198 4.76 -3.43 -6.32
C TYR A 198 3.80 -4.45 -6.96
N GLU A 199 2.57 -4.50 -6.49
CA GLU A 199 1.51 -5.33 -7.07
C GLU A 199 1.19 -4.91 -8.50
N GLU A 200 1.04 -3.61 -8.78
CA GLU A 200 0.87 -3.07 -10.13
C GLU A 200 1.97 -3.56 -11.08
N ILE A 201 3.23 -3.47 -10.66
CA ILE A 201 4.38 -3.91 -11.45
C ILE A 201 4.34 -5.42 -11.71
N VAL A 202 4.25 -6.21 -10.65
CA VAL A 202 4.40 -7.67 -10.73
C VAL A 202 3.24 -8.29 -11.49
N THR A 203 2.00 -7.92 -11.18
CA THR A 203 0.81 -8.49 -11.82
C THR A 203 0.73 -8.14 -13.31
N THR A 204 1.20 -6.95 -13.68
CA THR A 204 1.26 -6.50 -15.08
C THR A 204 2.29 -7.29 -15.88
N TRP A 205 3.51 -7.37 -15.38
CA TRP A 205 4.57 -8.05 -16.13
C TRP A 205 4.40 -9.57 -16.18
N LEU A 206 3.88 -10.21 -15.14
CA LEU A 206 3.55 -11.63 -15.19
C LEU A 206 2.46 -11.94 -16.21
N ALA A 207 1.50 -11.02 -16.39
CA ALA A 207 0.49 -11.12 -17.44
C ALA A 207 1.04 -10.82 -18.85
N GLY A 208 2.26 -10.30 -18.99
CA GLY A 208 2.83 -9.88 -20.28
C GLY A 208 2.20 -8.59 -20.83
N ALA A 209 1.71 -7.71 -19.96
CA ALA A 209 1.04 -6.46 -20.30
C ALA A 209 1.97 -5.25 -20.12
N ALA A 210 1.57 -4.08 -20.62
CA ALA A 210 2.29 -2.84 -20.43
C ALA A 210 1.88 -2.14 -19.12
N LEU A 211 2.87 -1.67 -18.38
CA LEU A 211 2.70 -0.76 -17.24
C LEU A 211 2.75 0.68 -17.77
N VAL A 212 1.69 1.45 -17.56
CA VAL A 212 1.60 2.85 -17.97
C VAL A 212 1.95 3.73 -16.78
N VAL A 213 3.07 4.44 -16.87
CA VAL A 213 3.52 5.36 -15.84
C VAL A 213 2.72 6.65 -15.92
N VAL A 214 2.19 7.10 -14.79
CA VAL A 214 1.46 8.35 -14.65
C VAL A 214 2.25 9.31 -13.77
N SER A 215 2.32 10.58 -14.13
CA SER A 215 2.90 11.62 -13.29
C SER A 215 2.04 11.92 -12.06
N ASP A 216 2.61 12.56 -11.05
CA ASP A 216 1.83 12.97 -9.86
C ASP A 216 0.78 14.04 -10.19
N GLU A 217 1.03 14.89 -11.19
CA GLU A 217 0.09 15.89 -11.65
C GLU A 217 -1.12 15.25 -12.36
N GLU A 218 -0.88 14.39 -13.36
CA GLU A 218 -1.95 13.65 -14.07
C GLU A 218 -2.78 12.79 -13.12
N ARG A 219 -2.12 12.12 -12.16
CA ARG A 219 -2.81 11.27 -11.18
C ARG A 219 -3.79 12.03 -10.29
N GLN A 220 -3.56 13.32 -10.04
CA GLN A 220 -4.42 14.17 -9.22
C GLN A 220 -5.56 14.82 -10.00
N ASP A 221 -5.50 14.83 -11.32
CA ASP A 221 -6.55 15.33 -12.21
C ASP A 221 -7.37 14.16 -12.80
N PRO A 222 -8.62 13.95 -12.36
CA PRO A 222 -9.44 12.84 -12.85
C PRO A 222 -9.71 12.90 -14.37
N PHE A 223 -9.74 14.08 -14.99
CA PHE A 223 -9.95 14.22 -16.43
C PHE A 223 -8.69 13.86 -17.21
N ALA A 224 -7.53 14.35 -16.80
CA ALA A 224 -6.23 13.91 -17.36
C ALA A 224 -6.06 12.39 -17.23
N LEU A 225 -6.51 11.82 -16.11
CA LEU A 225 -6.48 10.38 -15.87
C LEU A 225 -7.38 9.61 -16.86
N ILE A 226 -8.60 10.09 -17.13
CA ILE A 226 -9.51 9.52 -18.14
C ILE A 226 -8.89 9.55 -19.51
N ASP A 227 -8.29 10.67 -19.92
CA ASP A 227 -7.60 10.80 -21.21
C ASP A 227 -6.45 9.80 -21.33
N LEU A 228 -5.61 9.68 -20.33
CA LEU A 228 -4.48 8.73 -20.30
C LEU A 228 -4.97 7.27 -20.36
N ILE A 229 -6.02 6.91 -19.60
CA ILE A 229 -6.64 5.58 -19.63
C ILE A 229 -7.11 5.24 -21.05
N ARG A 230 -7.77 6.18 -21.74
CA ARG A 230 -8.26 6.03 -23.10
C ARG A 230 -7.11 5.86 -24.09
N GLU A 231 -6.16 6.80 -24.10
CA GLU A 231 -5.05 6.85 -25.05
C GLU A 231 -4.13 5.62 -24.95
N GLN A 232 -3.83 5.19 -23.73
CA GLN A 232 -2.96 4.05 -23.47
C GLN A 232 -3.72 2.72 -23.39
N ARG A 233 -5.05 2.73 -23.61
CA ARG A 233 -5.91 1.53 -23.61
C ARG A 233 -5.77 0.73 -22.31
N VAL A 234 -5.73 1.45 -21.18
CA VAL A 234 -5.59 0.85 -19.86
C VAL A 234 -6.80 -0.01 -19.56
N ALA A 235 -6.55 -1.23 -19.09
CA ALA A 235 -7.59 -2.22 -18.80
C ALA A 235 -7.76 -2.45 -17.28
N ARG A 236 -6.77 -2.12 -16.48
CA ARG A 236 -6.80 -2.29 -15.02
C ARG A 236 -6.23 -1.09 -14.28
N LEU A 237 -6.88 -0.74 -13.17
CA LEU A 237 -6.45 0.29 -12.23
C LEU A 237 -6.39 -0.28 -10.83
N PHE A 238 -5.45 0.25 -10.04
CA PHE A 238 -5.45 0.11 -8.59
C PHE A 238 -5.61 1.51 -7.97
N LEU A 239 -6.67 1.74 -7.23
CA LEU A 239 -7.01 3.06 -6.71
C LEU A 239 -7.35 3.00 -5.22
N PRO A 240 -7.04 4.05 -4.45
CA PRO A 240 -7.69 4.24 -3.16
C PRO A 240 -9.19 4.58 -3.38
N VAL A 241 -10.02 4.36 -2.38
CA VAL A 241 -11.48 4.63 -2.48
C VAL A 241 -11.77 6.09 -2.89
N VAL A 242 -10.97 7.05 -2.41
CA VAL A 242 -11.11 8.46 -2.80
C VAL A 242 -10.81 8.68 -4.30
N GLY A 243 -9.84 7.95 -4.86
CA GLY A 243 -9.52 7.99 -6.29
C GLY A 243 -10.63 7.38 -7.15
N LEU A 244 -11.22 6.26 -6.71
CA LEU A 244 -12.38 5.67 -7.35
C LEU A 244 -13.56 6.65 -7.41
N HIS A 245 -13.87 7.33 -6.30
CA HIS A 245 -14.97 8.30 -6.27
C HIS A 245 -14.70 9.50 -7.19
N ALA A 246 -13.48 10.02 -7.21
CA ALA A 246 -13.10 11.12 -8.09
C ALA A 246 -13.23 10.73 -9.58
N LEU A 247 -12.74 9.52 -9.94
CA LEU A 247 -12.86 8.99 -11.29
C LEU A 247 -14.32 8.77 -11.69
N ALA A 248 -15.13 8.14 -10.82
CA ALA A 248 -16.55 7.89 -11.08
C ALA A 248 -17.33 9.21 -11.28
N THR A 249 -17.05 10.22 -10.45
CA THR A 249 -17.68 11.56 -10.59
C THR A 249 -17.29 12.23 -11.91
N ALA A 250 -16.02 12.17 -12.32
CA ALA A 250 -15.56 12.76 -13.58
C ALA A 250 -16.13 12.01 -14.80
N ALA A 251 -16.23 10.68 -14.73
CA ALA A 251 -16.74 9.84 -15.81
C ALA A 251 -18.21 10.08 -16.14
N VAL A 252 -18.99 10.74 -15.27
CA VAL A 252 -20.37 11.16 -15.59
C VAL A 252 -20.42 12.08 -16.82
N PHE A 253 -19.37 12.86 -17.04
CA PHE A 253 -19.29 13.80 -18.17
C PHE A 253 -18.85 13.11 -19.47
N GLU A 254 -18.19 11.98 -19.38
CA GLU A 254 -17.68 11.20 -20.52
C GLU A 254 -17.87 9.69 -20.30
N PRO A 255 -19.10 9.15 -20.30
CA PRO A 255 -19.38 7.77 -19.87
C PRO A 255 -18.73 6.70 -20.74
N ASP A 256 -18.45 6.98 -22.01
CA ASP A 256 -17.85 6.06 -22.96
C ASP A 256 -16.33 6.27 -23.17
N ALA A 257 -15.71 7.12 -22.33
CA ALA A 257 -14.33 7.55 -22.55
C ALA A 257 -13.28 6.46 -22.34
N MET A 258 -13.62 5.39 -21.62
CA MET A 258 -12.67 4.32 -21.22
C MET A 258 -13.08 2.94 -21.73
N PRO A 259 -13.16 2.73 -23.07
CA PRO A 259 -13.74 1.51 -23.66
C PRO A 259 -12.91 0.23 -23.41
N ASP A 260 -11.64 0.35 -23.07
CA ASP A 260 -10.75 -0.78 -22.76
C ASP A 260 -10.68 -1.10 -21.26
N LEU A 261 -11.17 -0.23 -20.36
CA LEU A 261 -11.16 -0.45 -18.92
C LEU A 261 -12.07 -1.63 -18.54
N ARG A 262 -11.58 -2.54 -17.71
CA ARG A 262 -12.27 -3.79 -17.34
C ARG A 262 -12.35 -3.98 -15.82
N GLU A 263 -11.36 -3.50 -15.10
CA GLU A 263 -11.25 -3.78 -13.67
C GLU A 263 -10.65 -2.60 -12.93
N ILE A 264 -11.24 -2.27 -11.77
CA ILE A 264 -10.66 -1.36 -10.80
C ILE A 264 -10.55 -2.12 -9.48
N ALA A 265 -9.32 -2.33 -9.00
CA ALA A 265 -9.05 -2.83 -7.67
C ALA A 265 -8.93 -1.67 -6.69
N VAL A 266 -9.52 -1.81 -5.51
CA VAL A 266 -9.47 -0.82 -4.43
C VAL A 266 -9.02 -1.46 -3.14
N ALA A 267 -8.10 -0.79 -2.46
CA ALA A 267 -7.52 -1.23 -1.20
C ALA A 267 -7.27 -0.06 -0.22
N GLY A 268 -6.86 -0.40 1.00
CA GLY A 268 -6.39 0.57 1.99
C GLY A 268 -7.47 1.19 2.87
N GLU A 269 -8.71 1.31 2.41
CA GLU A 269 -9.85 1.82 3.20
C GLU A 269 -11.07 0.92 3.05
N ARG A 270 -12.06 1.14 3.91
CA ARG A 270 -13.36 0.49 3.73
C ARG A 270 -14.01 1.01 2.45
N LEU A 271 -14.28 0.12 1.51
CA LEU A 271 -14.98 0.47 0.28
C LEU A 271 -16.41 0.96 0.59
N VAL A 272 -16.73 2.12 0.04
CA VAL A 272 -18.08 2.70 0.04
C VAL A 272 -18.54 2.80 -1.42
N VAL A 273 -19.59 2.08 -1.75
CA VAL A 273 -20.19 2.08 -3.08
C VAL A 273 -21.40 3.01 -3.07
N ASN A 274 -21.22 4.24 -3.56
CA ASN A 274 -22.30 5.22 -3.73
C ASN A 274 -23.01 5.05 -5.09
N SER A 275 -23.99 5.91 -5.40
CA SER A 275 -24.74 5.90 -6.68
C SER A 275 -23.84 6.10 -7.89
N GLU A 276 -22.92 7.07 -7.80
CA GLU A 276 -22.02 7.43 -8.90
C GLU A 276 -21.09 6.29 -9.27
N VAL A 277 -20.54 5.57 -8.28
CA VAL A 277 -19.71 4.38 -8.50
C VAL A 277 -20.51 3.25 -9.17
N ARG A 278 -21.76 3.01 -8.73
CA ARG A 278 -22.63 1.99 -9.36
C ARG A 278 -22.93 2.34 -10.80
N GLU A 279 -23.36 3.58 -11.06
CA GLU A 279 -23.72 4.06 -12.40
C GLU A 279 -22.53 3.99 -13.35
N PHE A 280 -21.36 4.47 -12.89
CA PHE A 280 -20.11 4.40 -13.65
C PHE A 280 -19.73 2.96 -13.99
N CYS A 281 -19.64 2.08 -13.02
CA CYS A 281 -19.24 0.70 -13.24
C CYS A 281 -20.24 -0.06 -14.12
N ALA A 282 -21.54 0.18 -13.98
CA ALA A 282 -22.56 -0.41 -14.80
C ALA A 282 -22.48 0.07 -16.27
N ALA A 283 -22.34 1.39 -16.47
CA ALA A 283 -22.27 2.00 -17.80
C ALA A 283 -21.00 1.59 -18.57
N ALA A 284 -19.85 1.64 -17.89
CA ALA A 284 -18.56 1.28 -18.49
C ALA A 284 -18.29 -0.25 -18.54
N GLY A 285 -19.13 -1.08 -17.90
CA GLY A 285 -18.93 -2.52 -17.81
C GLY A 285 -17.67 -2.92 -17.02
N VAL A 286 -17.28 -2.12 -16.02
CA VAL A 286 -16.05 -2.26 -15.24
C VAL A 286 -16.33 -3.02 -13.95
N ALA A 287 -15.62 -4.13 -13.74
CA ALA A 287 -15.66 -4.85 -12.46
C ALA A 287 -14.94 -4.08 -11.36
N LEU A 288 -15.53 -4.03 -10.17
CA LEU A 288 -14.91 -3.45 -9.01
C LEU A 288 -14.43 -4.56 -8.07
N VAL A 289 -13.16 -4.50 -7.67
CA VAL A 289 -12.54 -5.51 -6.81
C VAL A 289 -12.15 -4.86 -5.50
N ASN A 290 -12.73 -5.35 -4.40
CA ASN A 290 -12.41 -4.90 -3.04
C ASN A 290 -11.31 -5.78 -2.48
N GLU A 291 -10.12 -5.25 -2.29
CA GLU A 291 -8.96 -5.92 -1.74
C GLU A 291 -8.69 -5.48 -0.31
N TYR A 292 -8.30 -6.42 0.53
CA TYR A 292 -7.97 -6.12 1.91
C TYR A 292 -6.71 -6.88 2.32
N GLY A 293 -5.84 -6.17 3.04
CA GLY A 293 -4.68 -6.68 3.75
C GLY A 293 -3.91 -5.54 4.42
N PRO A 294 -3.26 -5.78 5.55
CA PRO A 294 -2.26 -4.88 6.12
C PRO A 294 -0.93 -5.07 5.39
N SER A 295 -0.06 -4.05 5.37
CA SER A 295 1.25 -4.13 4.70
C SER A 295 2.14 -5.28 5.19
N GLU A 296 1.91 -5.75 6.40
CA GLU A 296 2.60 -6.91 7.01
C GLU A 296 2.24 -8.26 6.35
N THR A 297 1.20 -8.29 5.51
CA THR A 297 0.75 -9.50 4.82
C THR A 297 0.43 -9.30 3.35
N HIS A 298 0.50 -8.04 2.86
CA HIS A 298 -0.05 -7.64 1.57
C HIS A 298 -1.55 -7.96 1.48
N VAL A 299 -2.13 -8.07 0.28
CA VAL A 299 -3.52 -8.47 0.06
C VAL A 299 -3.74 -9.92 0.50
N VAL A 300 -4.73 -10.14 1.36
CA VAL A 300 -5.09 -11.46 1.90
C VAL A 300 -6.51 -11.88 1.60
N THR A 301 -7.38 -10.92 1.27
CA THR A 301 -8.74 -11.21 0.79
C THR A 301 -9.12 -10.36 -0.40
N GLN A 302 -10.05 -10.86 -1.21
CA GLN A 302 -10.58 -10.18 -2.37
C GLN A 302 -12.07 -10.48 -2.53
N TYR A 303 -12.86 -9.44 -2.88
CA TYR A 303 -14.26 -9.57 -3.24
C TYR A 303 -14.52 -8.87 -4.58
N ARG A 304 -15.03 -9.63 -5.56
CA ARG A 304 -15.30 -9.11 -6.90
C ARG A 304 -16.78 -8.76 -7.07
N LEU A 305 -17.04 -7.55 -7.52
CA LEU A 305 -18.36 -7.00 -7.83
C LEU A 305 -18.54 -6.99 -9.35
N ASP A 306 -19.52 -7.77 -9.84
CA ASP A 306 -19.84 -7.86 -11.27
C ASP A 306 -20.63 -6.61 -11.71
N PRO A 307 -20.19 -5.86 -12.74
CA PRO A 307 -20.87 -4.64 -13.18
C PRO A 307 -22.32 -4.89 -13.66
N ARG A 308 -22.65 -6.12 -14.10
CA ARG A 308 -24.02 -6.50 -14.48
C ARG A 308 -24.98 -6.50 -13.30
N GLU A 309 -24.46 -6.58 -12.08
CA GLU A 309 -25.22 -6.60 -10.82
C GLU A 309 -25.08 -5.28 -10.06
N ALA A 310 -24.53 -4.22 -10.65
CA ALA A 310 -24.17 -2.98 -9.96
C ALA A 310 -25.33 -2.34 -9.20
N ALA A 311 -26.57 -2.47 -9.71
CA ALA A 311 -27.77 -1.95 -9.05
C ALA A 311 -28.03 -2.61 -7.67
N SER A 312 -27.58 -3.85 -7.46
CA SER A 312 -27.75 -4.61 -6.22
C SER A 312 -26.53 -4.58 -5.29
N TRP A 313 -25.44 -3.94 -5.69
CA TRP A 313 -24.23 -3.87 -4.86
C TRP A 313 -24.54 -3.25 -3.50
N PRO A 314 -24.08 -3.83 -2.39
CA PRO A 314 -24.23 -3.19 -1.08
C PRO A 314 -23.37 -1.92 -1.02
N GLU A 315 -23.79 -0.98 -0.17
CA GLU A 315 -23.01 0.24 0.11
C GLU A 315 -21.63 -0.10 0.70
N HIS A 316 -21.58 -1.15 1.52
CA HIS A 316 -20.35 -1.67 2.13
C HIS A 316 -20.17 -3.13 1.75
N PRO A 317 -19.49 -3.42 0.63
CA PRO A 317 -19.21 -4.78 0.20
C PRO A 317 -18.39 -5.56 1.23
N PRO A 318 -18.47 -6.90 1.22
CA PRO A 318 -17.52 -7.76 1.94
C PRO A 318 -16.07 -7.43 1.55
N ILE A 319 -15.13 -7.84 2.40
CA ILE A 319 -13.72 -7.93 2.03
C ILE A 319 -13.40 -9.26 1.34
N GLY A 320 -14.37 -10.17 1.29
CA GLY A 320 -14.34 -11.42 0.50
C GLY A 320 -13.63 -12.58 1.16
N GLY A 321 -13.14 -13.49 0.30
CA GLY A 321 -12.45 -14.71 0.69
C GLY A 321 -10.93 -14.61 0.58
N ALA A 322 -10.23 -15.63 1.07
CA ALA A 322 -8.77 -15.71 1.04
C ALA A 322 -8.21 -15.76 -0.39
N VAL A 323 -7.09 -15.08 -0.62
CA VAL A 323 -6.34 -15.07 -1.88
C VAL A 323 -4.91 -15.57 -1.69
N ALA A 324 -4.29 -16.01 -2.77
CA ALA A 324 -2.83 -16.23 -2.87
C ALA A 324 -2.22 -17.07 -1.74
N GLY A 325 -2.96 -18.04 -1.19
CA GLY A 325 -2.45 -18.93 -0.13
C GLY A 325 -2.45 -18.30 1.26
N ALA A 326 -3.20 -17.22 1.48
CA ALA A 326 -3.46 -16.68 2.80
C ALA A 326 -4.35 -17.64 3.62
N GLU A 327 -4.04 -17.80 4.91
CA GLU A 327 -4.88 -18.49 5.87
C GLU A 327 -5.58 -17.44 6.76
N LEU A 328 -6.91 -17.40 6.75
CA LEU A 328 -7.72 -16.47 7.53
C LEU A 328 -8.21 -17.18 8.81
N LEU A 329 -7.64 -16.81 9.92
CA LEU A 329 -7.76 -17.50 11.19
C LEU A 329 -8.17 -16.52 12.31
N ARG A 330 -8.63 -17.07 13.41
CA ARG A 330 -8.75 -16.38 14.69
C ARG A 330 -7.99 -17.10 15.78
N GLU A 331 -7.59 -16.40 16.80
CA GLU A 331 -6.99 -16.97 18.00
C GLU A 331 -8.05 -17.17 19.09
N ALA A 332 -8.06 -18.35 19.70
CA ALA A 332 -8.83 -18.65 20.88
C ALA A 332 -8.02 -19.55 21.81
N ASP A 333 -7.82 -19.10 23.05
CA ASP A 333 -7.06 -19.82 24.09
C ASP A 333 -5.63 -20.19 23.62
N GLY A 334 -4.97 -19.29 22.89
CA GLY A 334 -3.63 -19.51 22.36
C GLY A 334 -3.54 -20.49 21.17
N VAL A 335 -4.67 -20.88 20.58
CA VAL A 335 -4.77 -21.83 19.46
C VAL A 335 -5.46 -21.16 18.28
N LEU A 336 -4.88 -21.34 17.08
CA LEU A 336 -5.44 -20.87 15.84
C LEU A 336 -6.60 -21.75 15.36
N ARG A 337 -7.70 -21.11 14.97
CA ARG A 337 -8.91 -21.77 14.50
C ARG A 337 -9.47 -21.05 13.26
N PRO A 338 -10.10 -21.77 12.32
CA PRO A 338 -10.89 -21.14 11.27
C PRO A 338 -12.13 -20.47 11.91
N PHE A 339 -12.70 -19.49 11.21
CA PHE A 339 -13.97 -18.89 11.57
C PHE A 339 -15.15 -19.85 11.33
N ALA A 340 -16.13 -19.79 12.21
CA ALA A 340 -17.47 -20.38 11.97
C ALA A 340 -18.39 -19.31 11.36
N ALA A 341 -19.44 -19.75 10.64
CA ALA A 341 -20.45 -18.84 10.09
C ALA A 341 -21.13 -18.03 11.20
N GLY A 342 -21.22 -16.72 11.02
CA GLY A 342 -21.76 -15.76 11.98
C GLY A 342 -20.74 -15.32 13.05
N GLU A 343 -19.54 -15.86 13.07
CA GLU A 343 -18.53 -15.54 14.08
C GLU A 343 -17.86 -14.20 13.79
N GLU A 344 -17.62 -13.44 14.84
CA GLU A 344 -16.92 -12.16 14.84
C GLU A 344 -15.71 -12.23 15.77
N ALA A 345 -14.52 -11.92 15.24
CA ALA A 345 -13.28 -11.92 16.01
C ALA A 345 -12.20 -11.10 15.30
N GLU A 346 -11.08 -10.87 16.01
CA GLU A 346 -9.87 -10.34 15.37
C GLU A 346 -9.35 -11.30 14.30
N LEU A 347 -9.05 -10.76 13.11
CA LEU A 347 -8.44 -11.51 12.04
C LEU A 347 -6.96 -11.75 12.32
N VAL A 348 -6.57 -12.99 12.32
CA VAL A 348 -5.17 -13.43 12.35
C VAL A 348 -4.83 -14.06 11.00
N VAL A 349 -3.82 -13.53 10.34
CA VAL A 349 -3.37 -14.03 9.03
C VAL A 349 -2.21 -14.99 9.21
N GLY A 350 -2.32 -16.16 8.59
CA GLY A 350 -1.27 -17.17 8.46
C GLY A 350 -0.97 -17.50 6.99
N GLY A 351 -0.20 -18.56 6.78
CA GLY A 351 0.12 -19.04 5.43
C GLY A 351 1.22 -18.28 4.74
N GLY A 352 1.23 -18.35 3.41
CA GLY A 352 2.28 -17.80 2.54
C GLY A 352 2.32 -16.28 2.44
N SER A 353 1.31 -15.57 2.93
CA SER A 353 1.18 -14.11 2.85
C SER A 353 1.91 -13.37 3.98
N VAL A 354 2.36 -14.07 5.03
CA VAL A 354 2.93 -13.42 6.22
C VAL A 354 4.32 -12.86 5.93
N GLY A 355 4.48 -11.56 6.13
CA GLY A 355 5.74 -10.83 5.97
C GLY A 355 6.87 -11.32 6.89
N LEU A 356 8.08 -10.85 6.65
CA LEU A 356 9.27 -11.25 7.44
C LEU A 356 9.30 -10.61 8.82
N GLY A 357 8.76 -9.40 8.95
CA GLY A 357 8.79 -8.61 10.17
C GLY A 357 9.15 -7.16 9.89
N TYR A 358 9.65 -6.49 10.91
CA TYR A 358 10.08 -5.09 10.81
C TYR A 358 11.61 -5.04 10.70
N LEU A 359 12.09 -4.48 9.60
CA LEU A 359 13.51 -4.33 9.32
C LEU A 359 14.17 -3.45 10.40
N GLY A 360 15.22 -3.98 11.04
CA GLY A 360 15.93 -3.27 12.12
C GLY A 360 15.24 -3.28 13.49
N ASP A 361 14.08 -3.95 13.64
CA ASP A 361 13.34 -4.02 14.90
C ASP A 361 12.90 -5.46 15.25
N PRO A 362 13.82 -6.28 15.78
CA PRO A 362 13.52 -7.67 16.13
C PRO A 362 12.55 -7.81 17.31
N GLU A 363 12.53 -6.85 18.23
CA GLU A 363 11.64 -6.89 19.40
C GLU A 363 10.19 -6.69 18.98
N LEU A 364 9.92 -5.67 18.17
CA LEU A 364 8.59 -5.43 17.62
C LEU A 364 8.17 -6.58 16.69
N THR A 365 9.10 -7.14 15.92
CA THR A 365 8.85 -8.31 15.08
C THR A 365 8.36 -9.48 15.92
N ALA A 366 9.06 -9.84 16.99
CA ALA A 366 8.68 -10.93 17.88
C ALA A 366 7.33 -10.69 18.58
N ALA A 367 7.00 -9.42 18.87
CA ALA A 367 5.74 -9.04 19.50
C ALA A 367 4.52 -9.16 18.55
N ARG A 368 4.71 -8.94 17.24
CA ARG A 368 3.63 -8.86 16.26
C ARG A 368 3.52 -10.10 15.37
N PHE A 369 4.65 -10.71 15.01
CA PHE A 369 4.69 -11.91 14.19
C PHE A 369 4.93 -13.11 15.09
N ARG A 370 3.82 -13.79 15.46
CA ARG A 370 3.86 -14.88 16.44
C ARG A 370 3.77 -16.25 15.77
N THR A 371 4.41 -17.25 16.35
CA THR A 371 4.20 -18.64 15.98
C THR A 371 3.25 -19.27 16.98
N LEU A 372 2.07 -19.63 16.52
CA LEU A 372 1.00 -20.20 17.34
C LEU A 372 0.64 -21.60 16.84
N PRO A 373 0.21 -22.51 17.72
CA PRO A 373 -0.30 -23.81 17.30
C PRO A 373 -1.65 -23.64 16.59
N HIS A 374 -1.79 -24.30 15.44
CA HIS A 374 -3.08 -24.48 14.80
C HIS A 374 -3.83 -25.65 15.47
N ARG A 375 -5.15 -25.76 15.26
CA ARG A 375 -6.00 -26.82 15.85
C ARG A 375 -5.52 -28.26 15.58
N ASP A 376 -4.71 -28.47 14.53
CA ASP A 376 -4.09 -29.76 14.18
C ASP A 376 -2.75 -29.99 14.89
N GLY A 377 -2.33 -29.10 15.78
CA GLY A 377 -1.08 -29.12 16.52
C GLY A 377 0.14 -28.61 15.75
N THR A 378 -0.01 -28.25 14.46
CA THR A 378 1.12 -27.70 13.68
C THR A 378 1.36 -26.23 14.02
N PRO A 379 2.64 -25.79 14.17
CA PRO A 379 2.94 -24.39 14.37
C PRO A 379 2.72 -23.60 13.08
N ARG A 380 2.09 -22.42 13.19
CA ARG A 380 1.91 -21.47 12.11
C ARG A 380 2.49 -20.13 12.49
N ARG A 381 3.31 -19.57 11.62
CA ARG A 381 3.72 -18.18 11.73
C ARG A 381 2.56 -17.28 11.29
N THR A 382 2.24 -16.28 12.10
CA THR A 382 1.03 -15.47 11.92
C THR A 382 1.29 -14.00 12.20
N TYR A 383 0.39 -13.17 11.68
CA TYR A 383 0.27 -11.75 12.00
C TYR A 383 -1.15 -11.43 12.49
N ALA A 384 -1.26 -10.83 13.68
CA ALA A 384 -2.53 -10.35 14.23
C ALA A 384 -2.81 -8.95 13.68
N THR A 385 -3.89 -8.80 12.91
CA THR A 385 -4.14 -7.59 12.12
C THR A 385 -4.61 -6.39 12.94
N GLY A 386 -5.22 -6.64 14.10
CA GLY A 386 -5.95 -5.64 14.87
C GLY A 386 -7.30 -5.27 14.24
N ASP A 387 -7.68 -5.91 13.15
CA ASP A 387 -8.99 -5.72 12.50
C ASP A 387 -9.98 -6.81 12.97
N VAL A 388 -11.14 -6.40 13.43
CA VAL A 388 -12.25 -7.29 13.76
C VAL A 388 -13.06 -7.52 12.48
N VAL A 389 -13.27 -8.79 12.16
CA VAL A 389 -14.04 -9.21 10.99
C VAL A 389 -15.15 -10.15 11.40
N ARG A 390 -16.21 -10.23 10.61
CA ARG A 390 -17.29 -11.21 10.72
C ARG A 390 -17.28 -12.09 9.47
N PHE A 391 -17.33 -13.40 9.68
CA PHE A 391 -17.50 -14.38 8.60
C PHE A 391 -18.97 -14.80 8.50
N ASP A 392 -19.60 -14.63 7.34
CA ASP A 392 -21.00 -14.97 7.16
C ASP A 392 -21.26 -16.42 6.70
N GLY A 393 -20.20 -17.17 6.45
CA GLY A 393 -20.22 -18.54 5.92
C GLY A 393 -19.72 -18.62 4.48
N ALA A 394 -19.60 -17.51 3.79
CA ALA A 394 -19.05 -17.38 2.43
C ALA A 394 -17.91 -16.35 2.39
N ASP A 395 -18.16 -15.15 2.89
CA ASP A 395 -17.27 -14.01 2.81
C ASP A 395 -16.98 -13.39 4.17
N PHE A 396 -15.84 -12.70 4.27
CA PHE A 396 -15.47 -11.89 5.42
C PHE A 396 -15.96 -10.44 5.24
N HIS A 397 -16.42 -9.86 6.34
CA HIS A 397 -16.85 -8.47 6.43
C HIS A 397 -16.00 -7.72 7.44
N PHE A 398 -15.47 -6.57 7.07
CA PHE A 398 -14.79 -5.69 8.02
C PHE A 398 -15.81 -5.06 8.99
N VAL A 399 -15.59 -5.20 10.29
CA VAL A 399 -16.43 -4.63 11.33
C VAL A 399 -15.81 -3.38 11.92
N ALA A 400 -14.65 -3.50 12.53
CA ALA A 400 -14.00 -2.41 13.26
C ALA A 400 -12.50 -2.67 13.46
N ARG A 401 -11.79 -1.67 13.98
CA ARG A 401 -10.47 -1.84 14.58
C ARG A 401 -10.58 -2.16 16.06
N ALA A 402 -9.73 -3.07 16.53
CA ALA A 402 -9.56 -3.36 17.96
C ALA A 402 -8.65 -2.31 18.65
N ASP A 403 -7.90 -1.53 17.89
CA ASP A 403 -6.96 -0.50 18.34
C ASP A 403 -7.34 0.91 17.86
N ASP A 404 -6.51 1.91 18.22
CA ASP A 404 -6.71 3.33 17.88
C ASP A 404 -6.22 3.72 16.48
N GLN A 405 -5.73 2.78 15.67
CA GLN A 405 -5.20 3.06 14.34
C GLN A 405 -6.25 3.66 13.41
N LEU A 406 -5.85 4.65 12.63
CA LEU A 406 -6.74 5.36 11.71
C LEU A 406 -6.41 5.00 10.26
N LYS A 407 -7.45 4.97 9.42
CA LYS A 407 -7.31 4.97 7.95
C LYS A 407 -7.89 6.28 7.42
N VAL A 408 -7.08 7.06 6.70
CA VAL A 408 -7.43 8.41 6.22
C VAL A 408 -6.99 8.55 4.77
N SER A 409 -7.92 8.70 3.85
CA SER A 409 -7.66 8.86 2.40
C SER A 409 -6.76 7.74 1.83
N GLY A 410 -6.99 6.48 2.23
CA GLY A 410 -6.22 5.30 1.82
C GLY A 410 -4.94 5.05 2.63
N TYR A 411 -4.57 5.97 3.52
CA TYR A 411 -3.33 5.89 4.28
C TYR A 411 -3.57 5.36 5.69
N ARG A 412 -2.71 4.43 6.11
CA ARG A 412 -2.65 3.94 7.48
C ARG A 412 -1.92 4.96 8.35
N VAL A 413 -2.59 5.50 9.35
CA VAL A 413 -2.04 6.50 10.26
C VAL A 413 -2.13 6.02 11.71
N GLU A 414 -0.98 5.96 12.36
CA GLU A 414 -0.91 5.78 13.81
C GLU A 414 -1.03 7.16 14.47
N PRO A 415 -2.09 7.44 15.24
CA PRO A 415 -2.23 8.73 15.91
C PRO A 415 -1.03 9.10 16.76
N GLY A 416 -0.40 8.11 17.42
CA GLY A 416 0.76 8.31 18.28
C GLY A 416 1.97 8.92 17.59
N GLU A 417 2.20 8.66 16.29
CA GLU A 417 3.28 9.28 15.53
C GLU A 417 3.04 10.79 15.34
N VAL A 418 1.81 11.18 15.01
CA VAL A 418 1.44 12.59 14.87
C VAL A 418 1.45 13.29 16.26
N GLU A 419 0.90 12.61 17.26
CA GLU A 419 0.85 13.10 18.63
C GLU A 419 2.27 13.33 19.21
N ALA A 420 3.24 12.48 18.86
CA ALA A 420 4.64 12.63 19.26
C ALA A 420 5.27 13.90 18.67
N VAL A 421 5.05 14.15 17.36
CA VAL A 421 5.54 15.37 16.70
C VAL A 421 4.91 16.61 17.32
N LEU A 422 3.60 16.60 17.54
CA LEU A 422 2.90 17.73 18.18
C LEU A 422 3.36 17.96 19.62
N GLY A 423 3.60 16.88 20.37
CA GLY A 423 4.06 16.94 21.76
C GLY A 423 5.49 17.47 21.91
N ALA A 424 6.31 17.39 20.84
CA ALA A 424 7.66 17.96 20.83
C ALA A 424 7.66 19.48 20.60
N VAL A 425 6.55 20.09 20.21
CA VAL A 425 6.45 21.55 20.00
C VAL A 425 6.42 22.26 21.35
N PRO A 426 7.33 23.22 21.59
CA PRO A 426 7.34 24.00 22.85
C PRO A 426 5.98 24.65 23.13
N GLY A 427 5.50 24.53 24.36
CA GLY A 427 4.19 25.08 24.74
C GLY A 427 3.01 24.12 24.59
N VAL A 428 3.21 22.95 23.98
CA VAL A 428 2.22 21.85 23.98
C VAL A 428 2.43 21.00 25.25
N ARG A 429 1.38 20.86 26.05
CA ARG A 429 1.39 19.96 27.21
C ARG A 429 1.04 18.52 26.80
N ARG A 430 0.02 18.38 25.95
CA ARG A 430 -0.44 17.10 25.41
C ARG A 430 -1.21 17.33 24.13
N ALA A 431 -1.06 16.44 23.16
CA ALA A 431 -1.85 16.42 21.93
C ALA A 431 -2.53 15.05 21.74
N VAL A 432 -3.70 15.06 21.10
CA VAL A 432 -4.46 13.86 20.73
C VAL A 432 -4.99 14.05 19.31
N VAL A 433 -4.83 13.02 18.48
CA VAL A 433 -5.24 13.04 17.06
C VAL A 433 -6.40 12.08 16.86
N VAL A 434 -7.42 12.56 16.17
CA VAL A 434 -8.62 11.78 15.81
C VAL A 434 -8.94 11.92 14.34
N ALA A 435 -9.65 10.96 13.77
CA ALA A 435 -10.24 11.12 12.44
C ALA A 435 -11.65 11.72 12.56
N VAL A 436 -11.94 12.69 11.71
CA VAL A 436 -13.23 13.38 11.62
C VAL A 436 -13.76 13.32 10.19
N GLU A 437 -15.07 13.25 10.05
CA GLU A 437 -15.73 13.31 8.74
C GLU A 437 -15.98 14.79 8.36
N VAL A 438 -15.45 15.21 7.22
CA VAL A 438 -15.63 16.56 6.69
C VAL A 438 -16.00 16.45 5.20
N ALA A 439 -17.20 16.89 4.85
CA ALA A 439 -17.72 16.86 3.48
C ALA A 439 -17.57 15.45 2.83
N GLY A 440 -17.91 14.39 3.56
CA GLY A 440 -17.86 13.01 3.07
C GLY A 440 -16.45 12.41 2.98
N SER A 441 -15.44 13.12 3.46
CA SER A 441 -14.05 12.62 3.49
C SER A 441 -13.53 12.54 4.91
N ARG A 442 -12.79 11.47 5.21
CA ARG A 442 -12.07 11.32 6.47
C ARG A 442 -10.83 12.20 6.50
N ARG A 443 -10.66 12.99 7.58
CA ARG A 443 -9.53 13.91 7.79
C ARG A 443 -8.97 13.76 9.18
N LEU A 444 -7.68 14.06 9.36
CA LEU A 444 -7.08 14.15 10.69
C LEU A 444 -7.42 15.49 11.33
N ALA A 445 -7.75 15.43 12.62
CA ALA A 445 -7.93 16.57 13.49
C ALA A 445 -7.08 16.40 14.76
N ALA A 446 -6.44 17.47 15.20
CA ALA A 446 -5.64 17.51 16.41
C ALA A 446 -6.30 18.38 17.48
N VAL A 447 -6.38 17.83 18.68
CA VAL A 447 -6.77 18.57 19.90
C VAL A 447 -5.56 18.63 20.82
N TRP A 448 -5.27 19.81 21.39
CA TRP A 448 -4.11 19.93 22.29
C TRP A 448 -4.40 20.82 23.48
N THR A 449 -3.64 20.57 24.56
CA THR A 449 -3.60 21.43 25.75
C THR A 449 -2.29 22.19 25.78
N ARG A 450 -2.31 23.42 26.29
CA ARG A 450 -1.15 24.32 26.37
C ARG A 450 -0.48 24.25 27.74
N THR A 451 0.83 24.54 27.81
CA THR A 451 1.56 24.71 29.09
C THR A 451 1.41 26.11 29.68
N GLY A 452 0.92 27.09 28.89
CA GLY A 452 0.72 28.48 29.31
C GLY A 452 -0.24 29.20 28.34
N ALA A 453 -0.52 30.49 28.63
CA ALA A 453 -1.46 31.29 27.84
C ALA A 453 -0.98 31.51 26.39
N ASP A 454 0.33 31.67 26.19
CA ASP A 454 0.98 31.97 24.88
C ASP A 454 1.48 30.73 24.13
N GLY A 455 0.81 29.60 24.30
CA GLY A 455 1.19 28.35 23.62
C GLY A 455 0.91 28.41 22.10
N PRO A 456 1.49 27.44 21.32
CA PRO A 456 1.48 27.44 19.85
C PRO A 456 0.08 27.46 19.25
N GLY A 457 -0.04 28.10 18.07
CA GLY A 457 -1.27 28.16 17.30
C GLY A 457 -1.35 27.03 16.25
N PRO A 458 -2.53 26.91 15.57
CA PRO A 458 -2.74 25.90 14.53
C PRO A 458 -1.70 25.90 13.40
N VAL A 459 -1.30 27.09 12.94
CA VAL A 459 -0.33 27.26 11.83
C VAL A 459 1.05 26.71 12.21
N GLU A 460 1.50 27.01 13.42
CA GLU A 460 2.79 26.55 13.94
C GLU A 460 2.80 25.03 14.13
N LEU A 461 1.71 24.47 14.67
CA LEU A 461 1.55 23.02 14.82
C LEU A 461 1.49 22.30 13.47
N ALA A 462 0.78 22.84 12.49
CA ALA A 462 0.73 22.30 11.14
C ALA A 462 2.10 22.32 10.45
N ALA A 463 2.86 23.43 10.62
CA ALA A 463 4.22 23.55 10.09
C ALA A 463 5.19 22.52 10.73
N ALA A 464 5.09 22.32 12.05
CA ALA A 464 5.87 21.30 12.75
C ALA A 464 5.56 19.88 12.24
N CYS A 465 4.28 19.56 12.03
CA CYS A 465 3.90 18.29 11.43
C CYS A 465 4.47 18.16 10.01
N ALA A 466 4.32 19.16 9.15
CA ALA A 466 4.78 19.12 7.75
C ALA A 466 6.30 18.97 7.61
N ALA A 467 7.07 19.42 8.60
CA ALA A 467 8.53 19.25 8.61
C ALA A 467 8.98 17.79 8.87
N HIS A 468 8.12 16.95 9.47
CA HIS A 468 8.50 15.61 9.92
C HIS A 468 7.62 14.49 9.34
N LEU A 469 6.39 14.82 8.95
CA LEU A 469 5.37 13.85 8.55
C LEU A 469 4.95 14.04 7.07
N PRO A 470 4.62 12.96 6.36
CA PRO A 470 4.02 13.06 5.03
C PRO A 470 2.72 13.89 5.07
N ALA A 471 2.37 14.50 3.95
CA ALA A 471 1.23 15.42 3.86
C ALA A 471 -0.10 14.81 4.34
N TYR A 472 -0.32 13.51 4.12
CA TYR A 472 -1.52 12.80 4.56
C TYR A 472 -1.60 12.59 6.08
N MET A 473 -0.48 12.72 6.81
CA MET A 473 -0.40 12.64 8.27
C MET A 473 -0.51 14.02 8.96
N VAL A 474 -0.51 15.11 8.20
CA VAL A 474 -0.65 16.46 8.76
C VAL A 474 -2.13 16.74 9.05
N PRO A 475 -2.52 16.98 10.32
CA PRO A 475 -3.89 17.33 10.64
C PRO A 475 -4.31 18.62 9.92
N ARG A 476 -5.56 18.64 9.44
CA ARG A 476 -6.13 19.83 8.79
C ARG A 476 -7.02 20.66 9.70
N HIS A 477 -7.40 20.09 10.83
CA HIS A 477 -8.25 20.73 11.83
C HIS A 477 -7.52 20.72 13.17
N PHE A 478 -7.44 21.87 13.81
CA PHE A 478 -6.74 22.05 15.07
C PHE A 478 -7.65 22.76 16.07
N ARG A 479 -7.73 22.24 17.31
CA ARG A 479 -8.55 22.86 18.36
C ARG A 479 -7.85 22.81 19.72
N PRO A 480 -7.54 23.96 20.35
CA PRO A 480 -7.04 23.98 21.72
C PRO A 480 -8.18 23.67 22.69
N VAL A 481 -7.84 23.00 23.79
CA VAL A 481 -8.74 22.76 24.92
C VAL A 481 -7.98 23.03 26.23
N GLU A 482 -8.71 23.34 27.27
CA GLU A 482 -8.12 23.50 28.62
C GLU A 482 -7.67 22.15 29.14
N ASP A 483 -8.55 21.13 29.08
CA ASP A 483 -8.27 19.77 29.46
C ASP A 483 -8.85 18.77 28.45
N LEU A 484 -8.15 17.62 28.32
CA LEU A 484 -8.63 16.52 27.48
C LEU A 484 -9.74 15.75 28.20
N PRO A 485 -10.88 15.49 27.56
CA PRO A 485 -11.92 14.65 28.11
C PRO A 485 -11.41 13.24 28.36
N VAL A 486 -11.82 12.64 29.48
CA VAL A 486 -11.45 11.29 29.86
C VAL A 486 -12.69 10.43 30.09
N THR A 487 -12.60 9.17 29.76
CA THR A 487 -13.62 8.16 30.08
C THR A 487 -13.66 7.87 31.59
N ALA A 488 -14.69 7.16 32.06
CA ALA A 488 -14.80 6.73 33.45
C ALA A 488 -13.57 5.93 33.95
N ASN A 489 -12.82 5.30 33.05
CA ASN A 489 -11.62 4.54 33.37
C ASN A 489 -10.32 5.39 33.27
N GLY A 490 -10.42 6.73 33.15
CA GLY A 490 -9.28 7.64 33.09
C GLY A 490 -8.52 7.66 31.77
N LYS A 491 -9.00 6.98 30.71
CA LYS A 491 -8.44 7.06 29.35
C LYS A 491 -9.01 8.27 28.62
N VAL A 492 -8.25 8.81 27.65
CA VAL A 492 -8.75 9.88 26.76
C VAL A 492 -10.00 9.44 26.03
N ASP A 493 -11.04 10.27 26.09
CA ASP A 493 -12.30 10.04 25.37
C ASP A 493 -12.19 10.59 23.95
N ARG A 494 -11.71 9.76 23.02
CA ARG A 494 -11.59 10.12 21.59
C ARG A 494 -12.94 10.36 20.92
N ALA A 495 -14.02 9.80 21.44
CA ALA A 495 -15.38 10.04 20.91
C ALA A 495 -15.83 11.47 21.24
N ALA A 496 -15.64 11.91 22.48
CA ALA A 496 -15.89 13.29 22.88
C ALA A 496 -15.02 14.28 22.08
N LEU A 497 -13.75 13.94 21.81
CA LEU A 497 -12.86 14.77 21.00
C LEU A 497 -13.34 14.89 19.55
N ARG A 498 -13.82 13.81 18.92
CA ARG A 498 -14.43 13.88 17.57
C ARG A 498 -15.65 14.79 17.53
N ALA A 499 -16.48 14.75 18.57
CA ALA A 499 -17.68 15.61 18.64
C ALA A 499 -17.36 17.11 18.63
N LEU A 500 -16.16 17.52 19.05
CA LEU A 500 -15.72 18.92 18.98
C LEU A 500 -15.65 19.47 17.54
N PHE A 501 -15.52 18.61 16.55
CA PHE A 501 -15.43 18.98 15.12
C PHE A 501 -16.71 18.67 14.34
N ALA A 502 -17.72 18.12 14.98
CA ALA A 502 -19.03 17.93 14.33
C ALA A 502 -19.61 19.30 13.93
N PRO A 503 -20.23 19.43 12.74
CA PRO A 503 -20.93 20.64 12.39
C PRO A 503 -21.98 20.95 13.47
N ALA A 504 -22.05 22.22 13.89
CA ALA A 504 -23.07 22.65 14.85
C ALA A 504 -24.44 22.21 14.31
N ARG A 505 -25.14 21.34 15.04
CA ARG A 505 -26.54 21.02 14.71
C ARG A 505 -27.29 22.34 14.76
N THR A 506 -27.60 22.91 13.61
CA THR A 506 -28.58 23.99 13.55
C THR A 506 -29.87 23.38 14.06
N ALA A 507 -30.27 23.81 15.26
CA ALA A 507 -31.60 23.48 15.77
C ALA A 507 -32.58 24.15 14.81
N VAL A 508 -33.33 23.32 14.07
CA VAL A 508 -34.49 23.72 13.28
C VAL A 508 -35.68 23.82 14.22
#